data_650857819e310a5562bf6b6b26df0818
#
_entry.id   650857819e310a5562bf6b6b26df0818
#
_cell.length_a   1.000
_cell.length_b   1.000
_cell.length_c   1.000
_cell.angle_alpha   90.00
_cell.angle_beta   90.00
_cell.angle_gamma   90.00
#
_symmetry.space_group_name_H-M   'P 1'
#
loop_
_entity.id
_entity.type
_entity.pdbx_description
1 polymer ?
#
loop_
_entity_poly.entity_id
_entity_poly.type
_entity_poly.pdbx_seq_one_letter_code
_entity_poly.pdbx_strand_id
1 'polypeptide(L)'
;VIEKSKIIDIRSLSLDQIKDQLTALGEQGFRAKQIYEWIWVKSCVDFDQMSNLSKPLREKLKANFTINAVTVKESQISSDKTIKSSFWLYDNNIIEGVLIPAPERMTACVSSQVGCSLTCKFCATGYMDRKRNLNADEIYDQVVLISKQAEEHYGQPLTNIVYMGMGEPLLNYANMMKSVERITAPDGLNMAAKRITVSTAGIAKMIKKLGDDQVRFNLALSLHAANDKKRNEIMPINEQNSLKALAEALKYFYAKTKSPITFEYIVFNNFNDELEDAKELAKFCKHVPCKVNLIEYNPIALADFLNAEADKIEVFANYLKSQGIITNVRRSRGKDIDAACGQLAIKDKEKEESEAYSEG
;
A
#
# COMPACT_ATOMS: atom_id res chain seq x y z
N VAL A 1 -19.01 22.44 32.36
CA VAL A 1 -17.95 21.55 31.82
C VAL A 1 -17.88 21.88 30.32
N ILE A 2 -16.88 22.71 29.93
CA ILE A 2 -16.61 23.01 28.52
C ILE A 2 -16.03 21.73 27.94
N GLU A 3 -16.76 21.08 27.02
CA GLU A 3 -16.19 20.02 26.21
C GLU A 3 -14.88 20.54 25.58
N LYS A 4 -13.76 19.92 25.91
CA LYS A 4 -12.50 20.16 25.18
C LYS A 4 -12.78 19.81 23.72
N SER A 5 -12.94 20.83 22.88
CA SER A 5 -13.06 20.67 21.44
C SER A 5 -11.90 19.79 20.99
N LYS A 6 -12.20 18.67 20.33
CA LYS A 6 -11.20 17.72 19.85
C LYS A 6 -10.24 18.50 18.94
N ILE A 7 -8.98 18.66 19.33
CA ILE A 7 -7.96 19.37 18.53
C ILE A 7 -7.90 18.66 17.17
N ILE A 8 -8.07 19.43 16.09
CA ILE A 8 -8.16 18.91 14.72
C ILE A 8 -6.75 18.77 14.14
N ASP A 9 -6.47 17.66 13.49
CA ASP A 9 -5.27 17.56 12.66
C ASP A 9 -5.42 18.51 11.46
N ILE A 10 -4.51 19.48 11.35
CA ILE A 10 -4.55 20.51 10.30
C ILE A 10 -4.47 19.90 8.89
N ARG A 11 -3.86 18.71 8.74
CA ARG A 11 -3.73 17.98 7.47
C ARG A 11 -5.06 17.38 6.98
N SER A 12 -6.05 17.27 7.87
CA SER A 12 -7.41 16.87 7.48
C SER A 12 -8.16 17.95 6.73
N LEU A 13 -7.69 19.21 6.81
CA LEU A 13 -8.32 20.38 6.23
C LEU A 13 -7.83 20.66 4.81
N SER A 14 -8.73 21.14 3.95
CA SER A 14 -8.37 21.71 2.65
C SER A 14 -7.69 23.09 2.83
N LEU A 15 -7.02 23.55 1.77
CA LEU A 15 -6.41 24.89 1.78
C LEU A 15 -7.43 26.00 2.13
N ASP A 16 -8.66 25.92 1.57
CA ASP A 16 -9.71 26.89 1.86
C ASP A 16 -10.18 26.79 3.30
N GLN A 17 -10.35 25.57 3.82
CA GLN A 17 -10.70 25.38 5.24
C GLN A 17 -9.62 25.91 6.18
N ILE A 18 -8.33 25.74 5.88
CA ILE A 18 -7.23 26.34 6.66
C ILE A 18 -7.34 27.88 6.61
N LYS A 19 -7.63 28.45 5.44
CA LYS A 19 -7.83 29.91 5.28
C LYS A 19 -8.98 30.42 6.14
N ASP A 20 -10.11 29.72 6.16
CA ASP A 20 -11.27 30.10 6.98
C ASP A 20 -10.94 30.03 8.47
N GLN A 21 -10.27 28.97 8.91
CA GLN A 21 -9.82 28.81 10.30
C GLN A 21 -8.86 29.93 10.73
N LEU A 22 -7.88 30.28 9.89
CA LEU A 22 -6.96 31.39 10.16
C LEU A 22 -7.69 32.71 10.30
N THR A 23 -8.65 32.98 9.41
CA THR A 23 -9.48 34.19 9.47
C THR A 23 -10.27 34.24 10.78
N ALA A 24 -10.84 33.11 11.21
CA ALA A 24 -11.55 33.04 12.51
C ALA A 24 -10.61 33.29 13.71
N LEU A 25 -9.31 32.96 13.58
CA LEU A 25 -8.27 33.22 14.60
C LEU A 25 -7.70 34.66 14.52
N GLY A 26 -8.24 35.54 13.64
CA GLY A 26 -7.78 36.89 13.43
C GLY A 26 -6.47 36.97 12.64
N GLU A 27 -6.14 35.92 11.89
CA GLU A 27 -4.93 35.88 11.06
C GLU A 27 -5.24 36.07 9.57
N GLN A 28 -4.24 36.47 8.82
CA GLN A 28 -4.41 36.75 7.38
C GLN A 28 -4.51 35.45 6.57
N GLY A 29 -5.56 35.32 5.77
CA GLY A 29 -5.88 34.08 5.01
C GLY A 29 -4.78 33.63 4.05
N PHE A 30 -3.91 34.53 3.53
CA PHE A 30 -2.79 34.12 2.66
C PHE A 30 -1.76 33.22 3.37
N ARG A 31 -1.70 33.25 4.71
CA ARG A 31 -0.84 32.39 5.51
C ARG A 31 -1.21 30.90 5.35
N ALA A 32 -2.46 30.60 4.98
CA ALA A 32 -2.89 29.22 4.71
C ALA A 32 -2.01 28.55 3.65
N LYS A 33 -1.65 29.27 2.58
CA LYS A 33 -0.77 28.71 1.54
C LYS A 33 0.63 28.38 2.07
N GLN A 34 1.17 29.22 2.96
CA GLN A 34 2.47 28.99 3.58
C GLN A 34 2.44 27.75 4.48
N ILE A 35 1.38 27.62 5.32
CA ILE A 35 1.18 26.42 6.17
C ILE A 35 1.03 25.18 5.31
N TYR A 36 0.21 25.24 4.25
CA TYR A 36 -0.03 24.14 3.34
C TYR A 36 1.26 23.66 2.65
N GLU A 37 2.13 24.59 2.22
CA GLU A 37 3.46 24.29 1.68
C GLU A 37 4.33 23.58 2.73
N TRP A 38 4.32 24.03 3.99
CA TRP A 38 5.08 23.40 5.04
C TRP A 38 4.65 21.94 5.30
N ILE A 39 3.35 21.68 5.37
CA ILE A 39 2.84 20.34 5.68
C ILE A 39 2.95 19.37 4.50
N TRP A 40 2.77 19.84 3.25
CA TRP A 40 2.70 18.93 2.10
C TRP A 40 3.94 18.93 1.20
N VAL A 41 4.65 20.05 1.06
CA VAL A 41 5.88 20.08 0.24
C VAL A 41 7.11 19.78 1.09
N LYS A 42 7.18 20.41 2.28
CA LYS A 42 8.33 20.24 3.19
C LYS A 42 8.14 19.11 4.19
N SER A 43 6.98 18.46 4.19
CA SER A 43 6.63 17.35 5.08
C SER A 43 6.92 17.67 6.55
N CYS A 44 6.54 18.87 6.96
CA CYS A 44 6.71 19.39 8.31
C CYS A 44 5.83 18.62 9.30
N VAL A 45 6.37 18.23 10.41
CA VAL A 45 5.70 17.48 11.47
C VAL A 45 5.53 18.27 12.78
N ASP A 46 6.05 19.50 12.82
CA ASP A 46 5.97 20.40 13.97
C ASP A 46 5.82 21.86 13.48
N PHE A 47 4.87 22.59 14.07
CA PHE A 47 4.65 24.01 13.76
C PHE A 47 5.87 24.88 14.01
N ASP A 48 6.79 24.50 14.89
CA ASP A 48 8.03 25.24 15.15
C ASP A 48 9.00 25.24 13.97
N GLN A 49 8.90 24.24 13.09
CA GLN A 49 9.70 24.16 11.86
C GLN A 49 9.29 25.24 10.83
N MET A 50 8.08 25.81 10.95
CA MET A 50 7.52 26.80 10.00
C MET A 50 8.19 28.16 10.17
N SER A 51 9.49 28.27 9.80
CA SER A 51 10.36 29.40 10.11
C SER A 51 9.95 30.74 9.49
N ASN A 52 9.17 30.72 8.38
CA ASN A 52 8.63 31.92 7.74
C ASN A 52 7.30 32.41 8.36
N LEU A 53 6.78 31.71 9.40
CA LEU A 53 5.65 32.15 10.20
C LEU A 53 6.14 32.82 11.49
N SER A 54 5.46 33.87 11.92
CA SER A 54 5.78 34.54 13.17
C SER A 54 5.59 33.58 14.38
N LYS A 55 6.38 33.78 15.44
CA LYS A 55 6.24 32.98 16.67
C LYS A 55 4.81 33.04 17.25
N PRO A 56 4.13 34.21 17.34
CA PRO A 56 2.75 34.26 17.80
C PRO A 56 1.78 33.42 16.96
N LEU A 57 1.96 33.39 15.63
CA LEU A 57 1.12 32.55 14.76
C LEU A 57 1.38 31.05 15.01
N ARG A 58 2.64 30.63 15.15
CA ARG A 58 2.97 29.24 15.47
C ARG A 58 2.36 28.79 16.79
N GLU A 59 2.39 29.64 17.84
CA GLU A 59 1.73 29.36 19.12
C GLU A 59 0.20 29.26 18.98
N LYS A 60 -0.42 30.13 18.18
CA LYS A 60 -1.86 30.01 17.86
C LYS A 60 -2.19 28.71 17.15
N LEU A 61 -1.34 28.27 16.20
CA LEU A 61 -1.54 27.00 15.49
C LEU A 61 -1.46 25.82 16.46
N LYS A 62 -0.45 25.76 17.35
CA LYS A 62 -0.33 24.72 18.38
C LYS A 62 -1.51 24.68 19.34
N ALA A 63 -2.09 25.84 19.66
CA ALA A 63 -3.22 25.91 20.57
C ALA A 63 -4.54 25.38 19.96
N ASN A 64 -4.68 25.39 18.61
CA ASN A 64 -5.91 25.07 17.92
C ASN A 64 -5.83 23.83 17.05
N PHE A 65 -4.63 23.39 16.66
CA PHE A 65 -4.41 22.28 15.73
C PHE A 65 -3.31 21.35 16.23
N THR A 66 -3.33 20.13 15.69
CA THR A 66 -2.24 19.14 15.82
C THR A 66 -1.74 18.75 14.44
N ILE A 67 -0.56 18.12 14.40
CA ILE A 67 -0.04 17.35 13.27
C ILE A 67 0.21 15.95 13.80
N ASN A 68 -0.63 14.98 13.45
CA ASN A 68 -0.53 13.59 13.89
C ASN A 68 0.48 12.82 13.05
N ALA A 69 1.73 13.25 13.06
CA ALA A 69 2.79 12.66 12.23
C ALA A 69 3.04 11.19 12.53
N VAL A 70 3.25 10.41 11.48
CA VAL A 70 3.76 9.06 11.58
C VAL A 70 5.26 9.10 11.90
N THR A 71 5.71 8.22 12.79
CA THR A 71 7.13 8.13 13.17
C THR A 71 7.65 6.72 13.00
N VAL A 72 8.94 6.58 12.71
CA VAL A 72 9.60 5.28 12.64
C VAL A 72 9.75 4.73 14.06
N LYS A 73 9.22 3.52 14.29
CA LYS A 73 9.45 2.77 15.54
C LYS A 73 10.75 1.99 15.48
N GLU A 74 10.92 1.21 14.40
CA GLU A 74 12.06 0.33 14.19
C GLU A 74 12.27 0.11 12.70
N SER A 75 13.51 -0.11 12.28
CA SER A 75 13.84 -0.50 10.90
C SER A 75 14.79 -1.70 10.92
N GLN A 76 14.53 -2.65 10.02
CA GLN A 76 15.36 -3.84 9.81
C GLN A 76 15.89 -3.82 8.38
N ILE A 77 17.17 -4.13 8.20
CA ILE A 77 17.83 -4.16 6.89
C ILE A 77 18.16 -5.61 6.53
N SER A 78 17.61 -6.07 5.42
CA SER A 78 17.85 -7.39 4.86
C SER A 78 19.25 -7.51 4.23
N SER A 79 19.74 -8.73 4.12
CA SER A 79 20.95 -9.06 3.38
C SER A 79 20.91 -8.63 1.90
N ASP A 80 19.70 -8.56 1.32
CA ASP A 80 19.47 -8.06 -0.05
C ASP A 80 19.24 -6.54 -0.12
N LYS A 81 19.48 -5.81 0.98
CA LYS A 81 19.34 -4.37 1.14
C LYS A 81 17.90 -3.84 1.21
N THR A 82 16.89 -4.72 1.27
CA THR A 82 15.51 -4.31 1.56
C THR A 82 15.42 -3.78 2.97
N ILE A 83 14.69 -2.68 3.19
CA ILE A 83 14.47 -2.11 4.54
C ILE A 83 12.99 -2.26 4.88
N LYS A 84 12.68 -3.01 5.94
CA LYS A 84 11.36 -3.04 6.55
C LYS A 84 11.33 -2.10 7.73
N SER A 85 10.33 -1.23 7.78
CA SER A 85 10.11 -0.30 8.88
C SER A 85 8.75 -0.51 9.49
N SER A 86 8.69 -0.54 10.81
CA SER A 86 7.46 -0.38 11.57
C SER A 86 7.27 1.09 11.95
N PHE A 87 6.04 1.56 11.90
CA PHE A 87 5.68 2.95 12.11
C PHE A 87 4.65 3.08 13.24
N TRP A 88 4.91 4.01 14.16
CA TRP A 88 3.92 4.46 15.13
C TRP A 88 2.92 5.42 14.51
N LEU A 89 1.65 5.18 14.79
CA LEU A 89 0.54 6.07 14.48
C LEU A 89 0.12 6.84 15.73
N TYR A 90 -0.60 7.95 15.56
CA TYR A 90 -1.04 8.84 16.64
C TYR A 90 -1.90 8.16 17.73
N ASP A 91 -2.52 7.05 17.43
CA ASP A 91 -3.40 6.26 18.30
C ASP A 91 -2.71 5.01 18.87
N ASN A 92 -1.38 4.99 18.87
CA ASN A 92 -0.54 3.87 19.33
C ASN A 92 -0.71 2.57 18.52
N ASN A 93 -1.37 2.61 17.36
CA ASN A 93 -1.32 1.50 16.43
C ASN A 93 0.02 1.50 15.70
N ILE A 94 0.39 0.32 15.18
CA ILE A 94 1.61 0.13 14.41
C ILE A 94 1.20 -0.39 13.02
N ILE A 95 1.93 0.03 12.01
CA ILE A 95 1.88 -0.51 10.66
C ILE A 95 3.29 -0.76 10.17
N GLU A 96 3.42 -1.54 9.12
CA GLU A 96 4.70 -1.79 8.46
C GLU A 96 4.71 -1.26 7.02
N GLY A 97 5.89 -0.87 6.56
CA GLY A 97 6.16 -0.50 5.18
C GLY A 97 7.57 -0.94 4.79
N VAL A 98 7.84 -0.98 3.48
CA VAL A 98 9.10 -1.54 2.98
C VAL A 98 9.71 -0.64 1.90
N LEU A 99 11.01 -0.36 2.02
CA LEU A 99 11.83 0.15 0.93
C LEU A 99 12.47 -1.04 0.18
N ILE A 100 12.19 -1.14 -1.10
CA ILE A 100 12.68 -2.21 -1.97
C ILE A 100 13.66 -1.60 -2.99
N PRO A 101 14.99 -1.71 -2.76
CA PRO A 101 15.99 -1.18 -3.68
C PRO A 101 16.20 -2.11 -4.88
N ALA A 102 16.43 -1.52 -6.04
CA ALA A 102 16.91 -2.18 -7.25
C ALA A 102 17.87 -1.22 -7.97
N PRO A 103 18.71 -1.69 -8.93
CA PRO A 103 19.78 -0.86 -9.51
C PRO A 103 19.35 0.53 -9.99
N GLU A 104 18.18 0.63 -10.62
CA GLU A 104 17.65 1.89 -11.18
C GLU A 104 16.29 2.28 -10.55
N ARG A 105 15.92 1.68 -9.41
CA ARG A 105 14.60 1.85 -8.85
C ARG A 105 14.58 1.69 -7.35
N MET A 106 14.08 2.72 -6.66
CA MET A 106 13.73 2.69 -5.24
C MET A 106 12.20 2.64 -5.12
N THR A 107 11.66 1.57 -4.54
CA THR A 107 10.21 1.37 -4.43
C THR A 107 9.77 1.38 -2.98
N ALA A 108 8.82 2.26 -2.64
CA ALA A 108 8.12 2.21 -1.37
C ALA A 108 6.91 1.27 -1.47
N CYS A 109 6.83 0.29 -0.58
CA CYS A 109 5.63 -0.50 -0.35
C CYS A 109 4.93 0.05 0.89
N VAL A 110 3.71 0.57 0.72
CA VAL A 110 2.97 1.27 1.78
C VAL A 110 1.70 0.53 2.16
N SER A 111 1.33 0.67 3.44
CA SER A 111 0.11 0.12 4.04
C SER A 111 -1.06 1.09 3.88
N SER A 112 -2.28 0.57 3.83
CA SER A 112 -3.53 1.33 3.69
C SER A 112 -4.49 1.16 4.87
N GLN A 113 -4.29 0.16 5.72
CA GLN A 113 -5.13 -0.14 6.88
C GLN A 113 -4.26 -0.64 8.05
N VAL A 114 -4.77 -0.53 9.26
CA VAL A 114 -4.27 -1.24 10.43
C VAL A 114 -4.98 -2.60 10.48
N GLY A 115 -4.25 -3.67 10.14
CA GLY A 115 -4.83 -4.99 9.89
C GLY A 115 -5.60 -5.07 8.57
N CYS A 116 -6.34 -6.16 8.33
CA CYS A 116 -7.11 -6.37 7.12
C CYS A 116 -8.38 -7.16 7.42
N SER A 117 -9.50 -6.82 6.76
CA SER A 117 -10.75 -7.58 6.86
C SER A 117 -10.88 -8.69 5.82
N LEU A 118 -9.94 -8.78 4.88
CA LEU A 118 -9.90 -9.83 3.87
C LEU A 118 -9.03 -10.97 4.41
N THR A 119 -9.64 -12.07 4.74
CA THR A 119 -8.99 -13.25 5.34
C THR A 119 -8.29 -14.11 4.31
N CYS A 120 -7.39 -13.51 3.49
CA CYS A 120 -6.57 -14.24 2.53
C CYS A 120 -5.64 -15.19 3.27
N LYS A 121 -5.73 -16.49 3.00
CA LYS A 121 -5.03 -17.54 3.77
C LYS A 121 -3.51 -17.57 3.61
N PHE A 122 -2.96 -16.86 2.66
CA PHE A 122 -1.52 -16.79 2.38
C PHE A 122 -0.87 -15.48 2.87
N CYS A 123 -1.62 -14.62 3.54
CA CYS A 123 -1.18 -13.28 3.94
C CYS A 123 -1.24 -13.10 5.46
N ALA A 124 -0.12 -12.80 6.09
CA ALA A 124 -0.04 -12.61 7.53
C ALA A 124 -0.99 -11.48 8.03
N THR A 125 -1.13 -10.40 7.27
CA THR A 125 -2.10 -9.33 7.58
C THR A 125 -3.55 -9.83 7.52
N GLY A 126 -3.84 -10.89 6.76
CA GLY A 126 -5.18 -11.50 6.67
C GLY A 126 -5.63 -12.21 7.96
N TYR A 127 -4.69 -12.53 8.86
CA TYR A 127 -4.95 -13.08 10.19
C TYR A 127 -5.03 -12.01 11.29
N MET A 128 -4.82 -10.75 10.92
CA MET A 128 -4.91 -9.63 11.84
C MET A 128 -6.30 -8.98 11.75
N ASP A 129 -6.93 -8.73 12.89
CA ASP A 129 -8.16 -7.96 12.92
C ASP A 129 -7.94 -6.55 12.35
N ARG A 130 -8.81 -6.14 11.44
CA ARG A 130 -8.82 -4.77 10.95
C ARG A 130 -9.30 -3.82 12.04
N LYS A 131 -8.43 -2.98 12.55
CA LYS A 131 -8.79 -1.94 13.53
C LYS A 131 -9.40 -0.72 12.85
N ARG A 132 -8.72 -0.16 11.83
CA ARG A 132 -9.20 1.01 11.10
C ARG A 132 -8.52 1.19 9.73
N ASN A 133 -9.07 2.06 8.94
CA ASN A 133 -8.41 2.61 7.77
C ASN A 133 -7.33 3.61 8.19
N LEU A 134 -6.27 3.72 7.40
CA LEU A 134 -5.31 4.81 7.53
C LEU A 134 -5.88 6.09 6.92
N ASN A 135 -5.55 7.23 7.51
CA ASN A 135 -5.81 8.53 6.93
C ASN A 135 -4.89 8.79 5.74
N ALA A 136 -5.25 9.73 4.88
CA ALA A 136 -4.47 10.07 3.70
C ALA A 136 -3.05 10.58 4.04
N ASP A 137 -2.94 11.35 5.10
CA ASP A 137 -1.69 11.87 5.65
C ASP A 137 -0.80 10.78 6.24
N GLU A 138 -1.38 9.75 6.90
CA GLU A 138 -0.62 8.60 7.40
C GLU A 138 -0.04 7.76 6.26
N ILE A 139 -0.76 7.63 5.14
CA ILE A 139 -0.21 6.97 3.93
C ILE A 139 0.88 7.83 3.30
N TYR A 140 0.68 9.13 3.23
CA TYR A 140 1.66 10.10 2.71
C TYR A 140 2.95 10.09 3.53
N ASP A 141 2.85 10.10 4.86
CA ASP A 141 4.00 10.08 5.76
C ASP A 141 4.87 8.83 5.58
N GLN A 142 4.27 7.66 5.34
CA GLN A 142 5.03 6.44 5.02
C GLN A 142 5.91 6.67 3.78
N VAL A 143 5.36 7.29 2.73
CA VAL A 143 6.13 7.59 1.51
C VAL A 143 7.28 8.53 1.81
N VAL A 144 7.06 9.58 2.59
CA VAL A 144 8.10 10.56 2.97
C VAL A 144 9.20 9.90 3.79
N LEU A 145 8.84 9.08 4.79
CA LEU A 145 9.81 8.40 5.65
C LEU A 145 10.64 7.38 4.86
N ILE A 146 10.00 6.59 3.99
CA ILE A 146 10.69 5.63 3.14
C ILE A 146 11.55 6.35 2.09
N SER A 147 11.12 7.52 1.58
CA SER A 147 11.96 8.33 0.67
C SER A 147 13.22 8.84 1.34
N LYS A 148 13.12 9.29 2.60
CA LYS A 148 14.31 9.67 3.39
C LYS A 148 15.26 8.50 3.59
N GLN A 149 14.75 7.30 3.88
CA GLN A 149 15.58 6.10 3.99
C GLN A 149 16.29 5.76 2.66
N ALA A 150 15.63 5.95 1.51
CA ALA A 150 16.25 5.72 0.21
C ALA A 150 17.43 6.67 -0.03
N GLU A 151 17.30 7.94 0.33
CA GLU A 151 18.39 8.92 0.23
C GLU A 151 19.51 8.65 1.25
N GLU A 152 19.17 8.39 2.52
CA GLU A 152 20.13 8.19 3.61
C GLU A 152 20.97 6.91 3.43
N HIS A 153 20.34 5.80 3.05
CA HIS A 153 21.02 4.51 2.94
C HIS A 153 21.63 4.25 1.56
N TYR A 154 21.04 4.82 0.48
CA TYR A 154 21.42 4.47 -0.88
C TYR A 154 21.80 5.68 -1.75
N GLY A 155 21.65 6.92 -1.25
CA GLY A 155 21.93 8.14 -2.03
C GLY A 155 21.05 8.27 -3.28
N GLN A 156 19.87 7.65 -3.30
CA GLN A 156 18.99 7.60 -4.45
C GLN A 156 17.58 8.08 -4.08
N PRO A 157 16.92 8.85 -4.95
CA PRO A 157 15.56 9.28 -4.71
C PRO A 157 14.57 8.13 -4.85
N LEU A 158 13.46 8.20 -4.14
CA LEU A 158 12.34 7.28 -4.33
C LEU A 158 11.77 7.42 -5.74
N THR A 159 11.58 6.32 -6.46
CA THR A 159 11.13 6.34 -7.86
C THR A 159 9.74 5.75 -8.07
N ASN A 160 9.33 4.82 -7.22
CA ASN A 160 8.06 4.10 -7.35
C ASN A 160 7.37 3.89 -6.01
N ILE A 161 6.05 3.78 -6.05
CA ILE A 161 5.24 3.45 -4.88
C ILE A 161 4.29 2.31 -5.23
N VAL A 162 4.14 1.35 -4.34
CA VAL A 162 3.16 0.27 -4.45
C VAL A 162 2.30 0.22 -3.19
N TYR A 163 0.99 0.22 -3.36
CA TYR A 163 0.01 0.01 -2.29
C TYR A 163 -0.19 -1.51 -2.16
N MET A 164 0.80 -2.18 -1.57
CA MET A 164 0.87 -3.64 -1.43
C MET A 164 1.31 -4.06 -0.02
N GLY A 165 1.26 -3.13 0.94
CA GLY A 165 1.49 -3.38 2.35
C GLY A 165 0.24 -3.92 3.05
N MET A 166 0.04 -3.56 4.32
CA MET A 166 -1.09 -4.02 5.12
C MET A 166 -2.41 -3.40 4.66
N GLY A 167 -3.45 -4.26 4.53
CA GLY A 167 -4.81 -3.85 4.21
C GLY A 167 -5.17 -3.89 2.71
N GLU A 168 -6.46 -3.68 2.43
CA GLU A 168 -7.01 -3.58 1.08
C GLU A 168 -7.24 -2.10 0.71
N PRO A 169 -6.49 -1.53 -0.25
CA PRO A 169 -6.60 -0.11 -0.58
C PRO A 169 -8.00 0.31 -1.05
N LEU A 170 -8.72 -0.56 -1.76
CA LEU A 170 -10.05 -0.23 -2.26
C LEU A 170 -11.13 -0.25 -1.17
N LEU A 171 -10.87 -0.84 0.02
CA LEU A 171 -11.71 -0.66 1.21
C LEU A 171 -11.39 0.64 1.98
N ASN A 172 -10.28 1.29 1.65
CA ASN A 172 -9.92 2.62 2.13
C ASN A 172 -9.90 3.65 0.98
N TYR A 173 -10.83 3.55 0.06
CA TYR A 173 -10.82 4.26 -1.23
C TYR A 173 -10.60 5.76 -1.10
N ALA A 174 -11.36 6.45 -0.25
CA ALA A 174 -11.31 7.90 -0.13
C ALA A 174 -9.93 8.40 0.33
N ASN A 175 -9.34 7.78 1.37
CA ASN A 175 -8.02 8.17 1.86
C ASN A 175 -6.90 7.74 0.91
N MET A 176 -7.03 6.56 0.29
CA MET A 176 -6.09 6.12 -0.75
C MET A 176 -6.06 7.12 -1.91
N MET A 177 -7.21 7.54 -2.43
CA MET A 177 -7.28 8.53 -3.51
C MET A 177 -6.72 9.89 -3.11
N LYS A 178 -7.04 10.37 -1.90
CA LYS A 178 -6.47 11.63 -1.37
C LYS A 178 -4.95 11.53 -1.19
N SER A 179 -4.41 10.40 -0.74
CA SER A 179 -2.96 10.22 -0.62
C SER A 179 -2.28 10.21 -1.99
N VAL A 180 -2.86 9.56 -3.00
CA VAL A 180 -2.36 9.61 -4.38
C VAL A 180 -2.38 11.04 -4.92
N GLU A 181 -3.46 11.78 -4.66
CA GLU A 181 -3.56 13.20 -5.04
C GLU A 181 -2.42 14.01 -4.44
N ARG A 182 -2.16 13.91 -3.13
CA ARG A 182 -1.06 14.63 -2.47
C ARG A 182 0.31 14.20 -2.96
N ILE A 183 0.53 12.91 -3.22
CA ILE A 183 1.79 12.38 -3.75
C ILE A 183 2.05 12.90 -5.17
N THR A 184 1.01 13.04 -5.99
CA THR A 184 1.16 13.45 -7.40
C THR A 184 1.03 14.95 -7.64
N ALA A 185 0.48 15.70 -6.69
CA ALA A 185 0.27 17.15 -6.84
C ALA A 185 1.61 17.91 -6.93
N PRO A 186 1.69 18.98 -7.74
CA PRO A 186 2.87 19.83 -7.82
C PRO A 186 3.22 20.50 -6.48
N ASP A 187 2.23 20.73 -5.63
CA ASP A 187 2.34 21.25 -4.26
C ASP A 187 2.35 20.14 -3.20
N GLY A 188 2.76 18.92 -3.60
CA GLY A 188 3.03 17.74 -2.78
C GLY A 188 4.39 17.15 -3.15
N LEU A 189 4.46 15.80 -3.33
CA LEU A 189 5.72 15.14 -3.73
C LEU A 189 6.01 15.20 -5.24
N ASN A 190 5.08 15.69 -6.04
CA ASN A 190 5.21 15.85 -7.49
C ASN A 190 5.65 14.57 -8.23
N MET A 191 5.25 13.41 -7.74
CA MET A 191 5.55 12.13 -8.36
C MET A 191 4.59 11.85 -9.51
N ALA A 192 5.10 11.37 -10.64
CA ALA A 192 4.26 10.99 -11.77
C ALA A 192 3.33 9.81 -11.40
N ALA A 193 2.03 9.93 -11.67
CA ALA A 193 1.04 8.90 -11.31
C ALA A 193 1.38 7.50 -11.86
N LYS A 194 2.03 7.40 -13.03
CA LYS A 194 2.51 6.14 -13.60
C LYS A 194 3.60 5.43 -12.77
N ARG A 195 4.18 6.10 -11.80
CA ARG A 195 5.12 5.52 -10.84
C ARG A 195 4.43 4.87 -9.64
N ILE A 196 3.10 5.03 -9.55
CA ILE A 196 2.28 4.48 -8.48
C ILE A 196 1.53 3.25 -9.01
N THR A 197 1.51 2.18 -8.23
CA THR A 197 0.69 0.98 -8.48
C THR A 197 -0.20 0.74 -7.28
N VAL A 198 -1.51 0.68 -7.49
CA VAL A 198 -2.47 0.26 -6.47
C VAL A 198 -2.85 -1.18 -6.75
N SER A 199 -2.63 -2.05 -5.77
CA SER A 199 -3.05 -3.46 -5.82
C SER A 199 -4.38 -3.64 -5.10
N THR A 200 -5.17 -4.60 -5.57
CA THR A 200 -6.43 -4.98 -4.92
C THR A 200 -6.64 -6.49 -4.97
N ALA A 201 -7.24 -7.03 -3.93
CA ALA A 201 -7.72 -8.41 -3.91
C ALA A 201 -8.91 -8.65 -4.87
N GLY A 202 -9.48 -7.59 -5.43
CA GLY A 202 -10.53 -7.68 -6.43
C GLY A 202 -11.92 -7.36 -5.89
N ILE A 203 -12.20 -6.08 -5.65
CA ILE A 203 -13.53 -5.57 -5.31
C ILE A 203 -14.13 -4.98 -6.58
N ALA A 204 -14.93 -5.78 -7.32
CA ALA A 204 -15.42 -5.46 -8.66
C ALA A 204 -16.11 -4.08 -8.75
N LYS A 205 -16.94 -3.73 -7.77
CA LYS A 205 -17.60 -2.43 -7.70
C LYS A 205 -16.59 -1.28 -7.63
N MET A 206 -15.53 -1.44 -6.84
CA MET A 206 -14.53 -0.39 -6.64
C MET A 206 -13.57 -0.29 -7.83
N ILE A 207 -13.28 -1.41 -8.52
CA ILE A 207 -12.54 -1.39 -9.79
C ILE A 207 -13.31 -0.58 -10.85
N LYS A 208 -14.64 -0.74 -10.95
CA LYS A 208 -15.47 0.08 -11.84
C LYS A 208 -15.39 1.56 -11.46
N LYS A 209 -15.45 1.87 -10.15
CA LYS A 209 -15.31 3.24 -9.64
C LYS A 209 -13.96 3.87 -10.00
N LEU A 210 -12.85 3.12 -9.95
CA LEU A 210 -11.55 3.61 -10.45
C LEU A 210 -11.62 3.99 -11.95
N GLY A 211 -12.40 3.23 -12.72
CA GLY A 211 -12.66 3.56 -14.13
C GLY A 211 -13.45 4.86 -14.29
N ASP A 212 -14.49 5.06 -13.49
CA ASP A 212 -15.30 6.29 -13.52
C ASP A 212 -14.47 7.52 -13.12
N ASP A 213 -13.62 7.37 -12.10
CA ASP A 213 -12.70 8.42 -11.64
C ASP A 213 -11.49 8.61 -12.59
N GLN A 214 -11.38 7.83 -13.66
CA GLN A 214 -10.33 7.91 -14.70
C GLN A 214 -8.91 8.02 -14.12
N VAL A 215 -8.61 7.15 -13.16
CA VAL A 215 -7.32 7.17 -12.46
C VAL A 215 -6.14 6.98 -13.40
N ARG A 216 -5.00 7.61 -13.07
CA ARG A 216 -3.79 7.61 -13.90
C ARG A 216 -2.66 6.71 -13.36
N PHE A 217 -2.82 6.15 -12.18
CA PHE A 217 -1.90 5.17 -11.62
C PHE A 217 -2.12 3.77 -12.23
N ASN A 218 -1.19 2.86 -12.01
CA ASN A 218 -1.32 1.49 -12.48
C ASN A 218 -2.19 0.67 -11.54
N LEU A 219 -3.03 -0.21 -12.09
CA LEU A 219 -3.84 -1.15 -11.33
C LEU A 219 -3.20 -2.55 -11.38
N ALA A 220 -3.02 -3.16 -10.20
CA ALA A 220 -2.69 -4.56 -10.06
C ALA A 220 -3.86 -5.33 -9.42
N LEU A 221 -4.16 -6.52 -9.94
CA LEU A 221 -5.11 -7.44 -9.33
C LEU A 221 -4.36 -8.62 -8.73
N SER A 222 -4.47 -8.81 -7.42
CA SER A 222 -4.07 -10.02 -6.71
C SER A 222 -5.03 -11.15 -7.11
N LEU A 223 -4.68 -11.85 -8.21
CA LEU A 223 -5.53 -12.88 -8.80
C LEU A 223 -5.34 -14.24 -8.13
N HIS A 224 -4.12 -14.73 -8.07
CA HIS A 224 -3.59 -15.93 -7.42
C HIS A 224 -4.26 -17.26 -7.81
N ALA A 225 -5.43 -17.26 -8.42
CA ALA A 225 -6.04 -18.38 -9.12
C ALA A 225 -7.01 -17.87 -10.19
N ALA A 226 -7.03 -18.51 -11.37
CA ALA A 226 -7.95 -18.21 -12.46
C ALA A 226 -9.13 -19.19 -12.54
N ASN A 227 -9.42 -19.82 -11.41
CA ASN A 227 -10.51 -20.76 -11.17
C ASN A 227 -11.24 -20.34 -9.88
N ASP A 228 -12.56 -20.15 -9.93
CA ASP A 228 -13.33 -19.65 -8.79
C ASP A 228 -13.27 -20.59 -7.58
N LYS A 229 -13.23 -21.92 -7.79
CA LYS A 229 -13.12 -22.89 -6.69
C LYS A 229 -11.80 -22.73 -5.93
N LYS A 230 -10.66 -22.72 -6.63
CA LYS A 230 -9.34 -22.50 -6.04
C LYS A 230 -9.23 -21.10 -5.42
N ARG A 231 -9.77 -20.09 -6.10
CA ARG A 231 -9.70 -18.72 -5.61
C ARG A 231 -10.53 -18.52 -4.35
N ASN A 232 -11.73 -19.09 -4.24
CA ASN A 232 -12.55 -19.07 -3.02
C ASN A 232 -11.82 -19.72 -1.84
N GLU A 233 -11.05 -20.76 -2.10
CA GLU A 233 -10.31 -21.48 -1.06
C GLU A 233 -9.24 -20.61 -0.40
N ILE A 234 -8.52 -19.80 -1.16
CA ILE A 234 -7.40 -18.97 -0.65
C ILE A 234 -7.77 -17.50 -0.43
N MET A 235 -8.83 -17.01 -1.08
CA MET A 235 -9.31 -15.62 -1.03
C MET A 235 -10.83 -15.57 -0.89
N PRO A 236 -11.39 -15.63 0.33
CA PRO A 236 -12.85 -15.67 0.55
C PRO A 236 -13.62 -14.51 -0.08
N ILE A 237 -12.97 -13.36 -0.31
CA ILE A 237 -13.58 -12.21 -1.02
C ILE A 237 -14.09 -12.58 -2.43
N ASN A 238 -13.58 -13.65 -3.04
CA ASN A 238 -14.02 -14.10 -4.35
C ASN A 238 -15.47 -14.60 -4.37
N GLU A 239 -16.00 -15.09 -3.26
CA GLU A 239 -17.40 -15.50 -3.15
C GLU A 239 -18.37 -14.35 -3.50
N GLN A 240 -17.97 -13.12 -3.15
CA GLN A 240 -18.74 -11.90 -3.46
C GLN A 240 -18.29 -11.23 -4.76
N ASN A 241 -17.10 -11.59 -5.29
CA ASN A 241 -16.47 -10.97 -6.46
C ASN A 241 -15.88 -12.06 -7.36
N SER A 242 -16.76 -12.88 -7.98
CA SER A 242 -16.35 -13.98 -8.85
C SER A 242 -15.44 -13.52 -10.00
N LEU A 243 -14.66 -14.43 -10.55
CA LEU A 243 -13.82 -14.15 -11.72
C LEU A 243 -14.59 -13.54 -12.90
N LYS A 244 -15.85 -13.93 -13.10
CA LYS A 244 -16.73 -13.30 -14.09
C LYS A 244 -16.99 -11.83 -13.78
N ALA A 245 -17.35 -11.51 -12.52
CA ALA A 245 -17.57 -10.13 -12.09
C ALA A 245 -16.31 -9.28 -12.19
N LEU A 246 -15.15 -9.86 -11.85
CA LEU A 246 -13.85 -9.22 -11.99
C LEU A 246 -13.50 -8.94 -13.44
N ALA A 247 -13.69 -9.92 -14.34
CA ALA A 247 -13.45 -9.73 -15.78
C ALA A 247 -14.28 -8.59 -16.36
N GLU A 248 -15.57 -8.49 -15.99
CA GLU A 248 -16.45 -7.39 -16.40
C GLU A 248 -15.97 -6.03 -15.83
N ALA A 249 -15.57 -5.99 -14.57
CA ALA A 249 -15.06 -4.76 -13.93
C ALA A 249 -13.75 -4.29 -14.57
N LEU A 250 -12.84 -5.22 -14.88
CA LEU A 250 -11.56 -4.92 -15.52
C LEU A 250 -11.74 -4.45 -16.98
N LYS A 251 -12.66 -5.05 -17.73
CA LYS A 251 -13.04 -4.57 -19.08
C LYS A 251 -13.56 -3.14 -19.00
N TYR A 252 -14.43 -2.85 -18.05
CA TYR A 252 -14.97 -1.51 -17.83
C TYR A 252 -13.85 -0.51 -17.47
N PHE A 253 -12.98 -0.86 -16.50
CA PHE A 253 -11.83 -0.05 -16.13
C PHE A 253 -10.93 0.26 -17.34
N TYR A 254 -10.56 -0.77 -18.11
CA TYR A 254 -9.73 -0.60 -19.30
C TYR A 254 -10.41 0.25 -20.37
N ALA A 255 -11.71 0.09 -20.58
CA ALA A 255 -12.47 0.92 -21.53
C ALA A 255 -12.39 2.41 -21.19
N LYS A 256 -12.38 2.76 -19.89
CA LYS A 256 -12.32 4.13 -19.38
C LYS A 256 -10.90 4.71 -19.34
N THR A 257 -9.93 3.93 -18.88
CA THR A 257 -8.58 4.44 -18.56
C THR A 257 -7.53 4.14 -19.63
N LYS A 258 -7.77 3.12 -20.47
CA LYS A 258 -6.79 2.54 -21.42
C LYS A 258 -5.51 2.03 -20.73
N SER A 259 -5.53 1.86 -19.41
CA SER A 259 -4.39 1.37 -18.64
C SER A 259 -4.40 -0.16 -18.56
N PRO A 260 -3.35 -0.86 -19.03
CA PRO A 260 -3.24 -2.32 -18.89
C PRO A 260 -3.21 -2.75 -17.42
N ILE A 261 -3.69 -3.96 -17.16
CA ILE A 261 -3.77 -4.53 -15.83
C ILE A 261 -2.51 -5.35 -15.53
N THR A 262 -2.02 -5.31 -14.30
CA THR A 262 -1.03 -6.28 -13.83
C THR A 262 -1.75 -7.36 -13.01
N PHE A 263 -1.64 -8.63 -13.41
CA PHE A 263 -2.08 -9.74 -12.58
C PHE A 263 -0.92 -10.22 -11.72
N GLU A 264 -1.12 -10.19 -10.41
CA GLU A 264 -0.20 -10.76 -9.43
C GLU A 264 -0.67 -12.19 -9.13
N TYR A 265 0.20 -13.18 -9.31
CA TYR A 265 -0.13 -14.60 -9.20
C TYR A 265 0.95 -15.33 -8.40
N ILE A 266 0.64 -15.64 -7.14
CA ILE A 266 1.50 -16.47 -6.30
C ILE A 266 1.34 -17.92 -6.76
N VAL A 267 2.45 -18.63 -6.95
CA VAL A 267 2.46 -20.05 -7.34
C VAL A 267 2.71 -20.89 -6.11
N PHE A 268 1.68 -21.66 -5.70
CA PHE A 268 1.73 -22.55 -4.55
C PHE A 268 1.93 -23.99 -5.03
N ASN A 269 2.83 -24.73 -4.38
CA ASN A 269 3.11 -26.12 -4.68
C ASN A 269 1.85 -27.01 -4.52
N ASN A 270 1.60 -27.87 -5.53
CA ASN A 270 0.47 -28.80 -5.57
C ASN A 270 -0.93 -28.16 -5.40
N PHE A 271 -1.06 -26.87 -5.68
CA PHE A 271 -2.34 -26.18 -5.58
C PHE A 271 -2.73 -25.47 -6.88
N ASN A 272 -1.88 -24.58 -7.40
CA ASN A 272 -2.16 -23.79 -8.60
C ASN A 272 -0.93 -23.69 -9.53
N ASP A 273 -0.05 -24.67 -9.49
CA ASP A 273 1.23 -24.75 -10.19
C ASP A 273 1.24 -25.70 -11.40
N GLU A 274 0.09 -26.28 -11.73
CA GLU A 274 -0.03 -27.21 -12.86
C GLU A 274 -0.28 -26.49 -14.18
N LEU A 275 0.00 -27.17 -15.29
CA LEU A 275 -0.21 -26.62 -16.65
C LEU A 275 -1.66 -26.21 -16.91
N GLU A 276 -2.63 -26.88 -16.29
CA GLU A 276 -4.05 -26.53 -16.42
C GLU A 276 -4.33 -25.16 -15.78
N ASP A 277 -3.72 -24.85 -14.65
CA ASP A 277 -3.82 -23.54 -14.00
C ASP A 277 -3.24 -22.42 -14.92
N ALA A 278 -2.14 -22.73 -15.63
CA ALA A 278 -1.56 -21.81 -16.60
C ALA A 278 -2.51 -21.56 -17.80
N LYS A 279 -3.24 -22.60 -18.26
CA LYS A 279 -4.24 -22.48 -19.31
C LYS A 279 -5.43 -21.62 -18.88
N GLU A 280 -5.94 -21.87 -17.65
CA GLU A 280 -7.02 -21.07 -17.05
C GLU A 280 -6.61 -19.60 -16.94
N LEU A 281 -5.39 -19.32 -16.45
CA LEU A 281 -4.85 -17.97 -16.36
C LEU A 281 -4.70 -17.32 -17.75
N ALA A 282 -4.16 -18.04 -18.72
CA ALA A 282 -4.06 -17.54 -20.10
C ALA A 282 -5.44 -17.19 -20.70
N LYS A 283 -6.46 -17.99 -20.41
CA LYS A 283 -7.85 -17.71 -20.82
C LYS A 283 -8.38 -16.45 -20.13
N PHE A 284 -8.11 -16.27 -18.84
CA PHE A 284 -8.52 -15.08 -18.10
C PHE A 284 -7.82 -13.82 -18.62
N CYS A 285 -6.55 -13.89 -18.96
CA CYS A 285 -5.78 -12.79 -19.56
C CYS A 285 -6.36 -12.24 -20.86
N LYS A 286 -7.14 -13.05 -21.61
CA LYS A 286 -7.79 -12.60 -22.86
C LYS A 286 -8.90 -11.55 -22.65
N HIS A 287 -9.35 -11.34 -21.40
CA HIS A 287 -10.41 -10.37 -21.13
C HIS A 287 -9.96 -8.91 -21.24
N VAL A 288 -8.69 -8.61 -20.96
CA VAL A 288 -8.13 -7.24 -21.00
C VAL A 288 -6.65 -7.28 -21.36
N PRO A 289 -6.08 -6.22 -21.95
CA PRO A 289 -4.64 -6.08 -22.06
C PRO A 289 -3.99 -6.13 -20.67
N CYS A 290 -3.06 -7.05 -20.49
CA CYS A 290 -2.45 -7.31 -19.20
C CYS A 290 -1.01 -7.78 -19.30
N LYS A 291 -0.35 -7.80 -18.15
CA LYS A 291 0.89 -8.55 -17.87
C LYS A 291 0.69 -9.38 -16.62
N VAL A 292 1.45 -10.45 -16.50
CA VAL A 292 1.43 -11.34 -15.34
C VAL A 292 2.75 -11.27 -14.60
N ASN A 293 2.70 -11.10 -13.29
CA ASN A 293 3.81 -11.34 -12.39
C ASN A 293 3.55 -12.66 -11.67
N LEU A 294 4.35 -13.67 -11.96
CA LEU A 294 4.41 -14.89 -11.15
C LEU A 294 5.30 -14.62 -9.95
N ILE A 295 4.78 -14.90 -8.76
CA ILE A 295 5.42 -14.57 -7.48
C ILE A 295 5.69 -15.85 -6.72
N GLU A 296 6.88 -15.98 -6.15
CA GLU A 296 7.17 -17.01 -5.17
C GLU A 296 6.31 -16.80 -3.93
N TYR A 297 5.78 -17.88 -3.36
CA TYR A 297 5.12 -17.80 -2.07
C TYR A 297 6.14 -17.48 -0.97
N ASN A 298 5.79 -16.60 -0.06
CA ASN A 298 6.60 -16.31 1.11
C ASN A 298 5.91 -16.94 2.33
N PRO A 299 6.49 -17.99 2.94
CA PRO A 299 5.88 -18.68 4.06
C PRO A 299 5.54 -17.72 5.22
N ILE A 300 4.41 -17.97 5.84
CA ILE A 300 3.98 -17.31 7.06
C ILE A 300 3.66 -18.39 8.11
N ALA A 301 3.84 -18.08 9.39
CA ALA A 301 3.67 -19.04 10.48
C ALA A 301 2.25 -19.63 10.59
N LEU A 302 1.25 -18.97 10.01
CA LEU A 302 -0.17 -19.32 10.14
C LEU A 302 -0.74 -20.03 8.91
N ALA A 303 0.10 -20.44 7.93
CA ALA A 303 -0.37 -21.10 6.70
C ALA A 303 0.60 -22.19 6.24
N ASP A 304 0.04 -23.32 5.84
CA ASP A 304 0.78 -24.53 5.44
C ASP A 304 1.10 -24.59 3.93
N PHE A 305 1.03 -23.47 3.21
CA PHE A 305 1.37 -23.44 1.79
C PHE A 305 2.89 -23.57 1.61
N LEU A 306 3.27 -24.23 0.52
CA LEU A 306 4.66 -24.39 0.12
C LEU A 306 4.93 -23.69 -1.22
N ASN A 307 6.18 -23.33 -1.44
CA ASN A 307 6.63 -22.82 -2.73
C ASN A 307 6.55 -23.90 -3.80
N ALA A 308 6.07 -23.55 -4.99
CA ALA A 308 6.20 -24.39 -6.16
C ALA A 308 7.68 -24.58 -6.53
N GLU A 309 7.98 -25.72 -7.12
CA GLU A 309 9.31 -26.03 -7.63
C GLU A 309 9.69 -25.09 -8.80
N ALA A 310 10.98 -24.78 -8.90
CA ALA A 310 11.46 -23.76 -9.86
C ALA A 310 11.19 -24.16 -11.32
N ASP A 311 11.28 -25.44 -11.65
CA ASP A 311 11.00 -26.00 -12.97
C ASP A 311 9.50 -25.89 -13.32
N LYS A 312 8.60 -26.14 -12.37
CA LYS A 312 7.15 -25.92 -12.54
C LYS A 312 6.84 -24.44 -12.83
N ILE A 313 7.45 -23.52 -12.08
CA ILE A 313 7.30 -22.08 -12.32
C ILE A 313 7.79 -21.70 -13.71
N GLU A 314 8.91 -22.29 -14.16
CA GLU A 314 9.46 -22.05 -15.50
C GLU A 314 8.54 -22.57 -16.60
N VAL A 315 8.04 -23.78 -16.47
CA VAL A 315 7.04 -24.39 -17.41
C VAL A 315 5.80 -23.52 -17.47
N PHE A 316 5.27 -23.10 -16.33
CA PHE A 316 4.12 -22.20 -16.23
C PHE A 316 4.37 -20.87 -16.95
N ALA A 317 5.51 -20.22 -16.68
CA ALA A 317 5.90 -18.96 -17.30
C ALA A 317 6.08 -19.08 -18.81
N ASN A 318 6.73 -20.17 -19.28
CA ASN A 318 6.96 -20.41 -20.69
C ASN A 318 5.63 -20.67 -21.42
N TYR A 319 4.68 -21.37 -20.81
CA TYR A 319 3.35 -21.53 -21.38
C TYR A 319 2.66 -20.18 -21.57
N LEU A 320 2.63 -19.30 -20.56
CA LEU A 320 2.01 -17.97 -20.68
C LEU A 320 2.68 -17.13 -21.78
N LYS A 321 4.02 -17.16 -21.84
CA LYS A 321 4.79 -16.46 -22.89
C LYS A 321 4.45 -17.00 -24.29
N SER A 322 4.28 -18.32 -24.46
CA SER A 322 3.88 -18.94 -25.73
C SER A 322 2.49 -18.49 -26.18
N GLN A 323 1.63 -18.07 -25.23
CA GLN A 323 0.31 -17.49 -25.51
C GLN A 323 0.37 -15.97 -25.77
N GLY A 324 1.57 -15.38 -25.90
CA GLY A 324 1.77 -13.95 -26.14
C GLY A 324 1.54 -13.06 -24.90
N ILE A 325 1.53 -13.64 -23.70
CA ILE A 325 1.30 -12.89 -22.46
C ILE A 325 2.66 -12.45 -21.88
N ILE A 326 2.81 -11.14 -21.64
CA ILE A 326 3.98 -10.59 -20.95
C ILE A 326 4.03 -11.15 -19.52
N THR A 327 5.02 -12.00 -19.26
CA THR A 327 5.13 -12.72 -17.99
C THR A 327 6.50 -12.49 -17.36
N ASN A 328 6.49 -12.02 -16.11
CA ASN A 328 7.68 -11.84 -15.28
C ASN A 328 7.64 -12.82 -14.11
N VAL A 329 8.74 -13.51 -13.85
CA VAL A 329 8.93 -14.27 -12.60
C VAL A 329 9.60 -13.33 -11.60
N ARG A 330 8.92 -13.02 -10.51
CA ARG A 330 9.41 -12.12 -9.46
C ARG A 330 9.93 -12.94 -8.29
N ARG A 331 11.22 -12.78 -8.01
CA ARG A 331 11.82 -13.28 -6.78
C ARG A 331 11.53 -12.31 -5.64
N SER A 332 11.15 -12.84 -4.50
CA SER A 332 10.85 -12.05 -3.31
C SER A 332 12.10 -11.45 -2.70
N ARG A 333 11.94 -10.26 -2.12
CA ARG A 333 12.97 -9.49 -1.44
C ARG A 333 12.68 -9.41 0.06
N GLY A 334 13.74 -9.29 0.87
CA GLY A 334 13.61 -9.12 2.32
C GLY A 334 13.03 -10.33 3.04
N LYS A 335 13.26 -11.56 2.53
CA LYS A 335 12.72 -12.80 3.13
C LYS A 335 13.25 -13.05 4.54
N ASP A 336 14.48 -12.69 4.80
CA ASP A 336 15.20 -12.89 6.07
C ASP A 336 14.71 -11.96 7.20
N ILE A 337 13.91 -10.96 6.87
CA ILE A 337 13.32 -10.00 7.83
C ILE A 337 11.79 -9.93 7.72
N ASP A 338 11.13 -10.93 7.12
CA ASP A 338 9.68 -10.97 6.87
C ASP A 338 9.15 -9.68 6.18
N ALA A 339 9.90 -9.19 5.18
CA ALA A 339 9.54 -8.00 4.42
C ALA A 339 8.92 -8.30 3.06
N ALA A 340 8.82 -9.57 2.67
CA ALA A 340 8.27 -9.96 1.39
C ALA A 340 6.73 -9.85 1.36
N CYS A 341 6.16 -9.88 0.14
CA CYS A 341 4.72 -9.78 -0.04
C CYS A 341 3.97 -10.85 0.77
N GLY A 342 2.95 -10.42 1.52
CA GLY A 342 2.14 -11.28 2.38
C GLY A 342 2.69 -11.51 3.78
N GLN A 343 3.93 -11.08 4.09
CA GLN A 343 4.57 -11.32 5.39
C GLN A 343 4.41 -10.19 6.41
N LEU A 344 3.93 -9.01 5.98
CA LEU A 344 3.78 -7.88 6.90
C LEU A 344 2.72 -8.17 7.96
N ALA A 345 3.16 -8.21 9.19
CA ALA A 345 2.33 -8.37 10.38
C ALA A 345 3.07 -7.84 11.59
N ILE A 346 2.34 -7.21 12.48
CA ILE A 346 2.92 -6.75 13.74
C ILE A 346 3.10 -7.97 14.63
N LYS A 347 4.34 -8.36 14.82
CA LYS A 347 4.69 -9.38 15.81
C LYS A 347 4.81 -8.68 17.16
N ASP A 348 3.98 -9.06 18.13
CA ASP A 348 4.14 -8.66 19.54
C ASP A 348 5.35 -9.42 20.09
N LYS A 349 6.52 -8.78 20.07
CA LYS A 349 7.76 -9.36 20.67
C LYS A 349 7.55 -9.80 22.12
N GLU A 350 6.67 -9.13 22.87
CA GLU A 350 6.31 -9.52 24.23
C GLU A 350 5.60 -10.89 24.33
N LYS A 351 4.85 -11.30 23.29
CA LYS A 351 4.26 -12.64 23.24
C LYS A 351 5.28 -13.71 22.85
N GLU A 352 6.14 -13.44 21.87
CA GLU A 352 7.19 -14.37 21.46
C GLU A 352 8.19 -14.65 22.58
N GLU A 353 8.56 -13.63 23.39
CA GLU A 353 9.40 -13.80 24.56
C GLU A 353 8.69 -14.58 25.69
N SER A 354 7.39 -14.39 25.89
CA SER A 354 6.63 -15.13 26.90
C SER A 354 6.38 -16.61 26.49
N GLU A 355 6.21 -16.92 25.22
CA GLU A 355 6.07 -18.28 24.70
C GLU A 355 7.41 -19.02 24.72
N ALA A 356 8.53 -18.36 24.39
CA ALA A 356 9.86 -18.95 24.49
C ALA A 356 10.28 -19.26 25.94
N TYR A 357 9.77 -18.51 26.93
CA TYR A 357 9.99 -18.79 28.36
C TYR A 357 9.05 -19.88 28.92
N SER A 358 7.97 -20.23 28.23
CA SER A 358 7.02 -21.25 28.68
C SER A 358 7.36 -22.65 28.13
N GLU A 359 8.25 -22.77 27.15
CA GLU A 359 8.71 -24.05 26.56
C GLU A 359 10.12 -24.49 27.04
N GLY A 360 10.74 -23.78 27.98
CA GLY A 360 12.02 -24.13 28.65
C GLY A 360 11.79 -24.57 30.09
#